data_938074e1755d8f58005960e8cd9fa5fa
#
_entry.id   938074e1755d8f58005960e8cd9fa5fa
#
_cell.length_a   1.000
_cell.length_b   1.000
_cell.length_c   1.000
_cell.angle_alpha   90.00
_cell.angle_beta   90.00
_cell.angle_gamma   90.00
#
_symmetry.space_group_name_H-M   'P 1'
#
loop_
_entity.id
_entity.type
_entity.pdbx_description
1 polymer ?
#
loop_
_entity_poly.entity_id
_entity_poly.type
_entity_poly.pdbx_seq_one_letter_code
_entity_poly.pdbx_strand_id
1 'polypeptide(L)'
;NVGYSMAEYKEDTDYPSQSSALQYYGDGGLHQLYLGAGFKVLKNLSVGANISYFWGDITHTRAITFPGNSSTLPLTTITGTSIQSYKLDIGAQYTQVFGKKHEATLGIVFSPGHDLNNDSYVEDRLGNEKTGTTVNNRDTVAAFGSPMSLGVGFSYVYDKRLTVGADFTFQKWSSVTYMNEKNAFCNRTKIAVGAEFLPNPMGRSYLAHVKYRLGAYYSQPYYKINGMRAADEYGVTAGFGLPIPRTRSVLSLSAQYVRTEGKT
;
A
#
# COMPACT_ATOMS: atom_id res chain seq x y z
N ASN A 1 2.61 -3.60 14.12
CA ASN A 1 2.69 -4.91 13.45
C ASN A 1 1.33 -5.26 12.87
N VAL A 2 1.32 -5.77 11.66
CA VAL A 2 0.14 -6.27 10.98
C VAL A 2 0.37 -7.76 10.73
N GLY A 3 -0.61 -8.58 11.07
CA GLY A 3 -0.55 -10.01 10.84
C GLY A 3 -1.74 -10.49 10.03
N TYR A 4 -1.59 -11.63 9.37
CA TYR A 4 -2.68 -12.34 8.73
C TYR A 4 -2.60 -13.83 9.01
N SER A 5 -3.75 -14.50 8.97
CA SER A 5 -3.84 -15.97 9.03
C SER A 5 -4.83 -16.44 7.99
N MET A 6 -4.47 -17.47 7.27
CA MET A 6 -5.31 -18.13 6.27
C MET A 6 -5.10 -19.63 6.33
N ALA A 7 -6.17 -20.41 6.16
CA ALA A 7 -6.11 -21.85 6.16
C ALA A 7 -6.87 -22.43 4.97
N GLU A 8 -6.30 -23.45 4.36
CA GLU A 8 -6.91 -24.24 3.31
C GLU A 8 -6.89 -25.71 3.75
N TYR A 9 -8.03 -26.37 3.66
CA TYR A 9 -8.15 -27.80 3.96
C TYR A 9 -8.52 -28.54 2.68
N LYS A 10 -7.70 -29.52 2.31
CA LYS A 10 -7.96 -30.43 1.20
C LYS A 10 -8.25 -31.81 1.77
N GLU A 11 -9.51 -32.19 1.69
CA GLU A 11 -9.98 -33.53 2.05
C GLU A 11 -9.88 -34.44 0.83
N ASP A 12 -9.27 -35.64 1.04
CA ASP A 12 -9.33 -36.71 0.08
C ASP A 12 -10.33 -37.76 0.62
N THR A 13 -11.50 -37.82 0.01
CA THR A 13 -12.59 -38.70 0.45
C THR A 13 -12.32 -40.17 0.15
N ASP A 14 -11.53 -40.44 -0.92
CA ASP A 14 -11.18 -41.83 -1.29
C ASP A 14 -9.97 -42.33 -0.51
N TYR A 15 -9.08 -41.44 -0.10
CA TYR A 15 -7.88 -41.72 0.69
C TYR A 15 -7.73 -40.72 1.83
N PRO A 16 -8.47 -40.88 2.94
CA PRO A 16 -8.42 -39.90 4.06
C PRO A 16 -7.03 -39.67 4.65
N SER A 17 -6.13 -40.68 4.53
CA SER A 17 -4.74 -40.58 4.96
C SER A 17 -3.89 -39.60 4.11
N GLN A 18 -4.40 -39.15 2.95
CA GLN A 18 -3.79 -38.17 2.10
C GLN A 18 -4.37 -36.76 2.28
N SER A 19 -5.38 -36.61 3.14
CA SER A 19 -5.92 -35.30 3.46
C SER A 19 -4.85 -34.39 4.06
N SER A 20 -4.83 -33.15 3.64
CA SER A 20 -3.85 -32.16 4.08
C SER A 20 -4.51 -30.85 4.50
N ALA A 21 -3.97 -30.23 5.53
CA ALA A 21 -4.32 -28.87 5.92
C ALA A 21 -3.10 -27.97 5.74
N LEU A 22 -3.30 -26.89 5.00
CA LEU A 22 -2.31 -25.89 4.70
C LEU A 22 -2.68 -24.60 5.42
N GLN A 23 -1.75 -24.08 6.22
CA GLN A 23 -1.94 -22.87 6.99
C GLN A 23 -0.87 -21.86 6.62
N TYR A 24 -1.27 -20.60 6.45
CA TYR A 24 -0.40 -19.48 6.19
C TYR A 24 -0.55 -18.46 7.31
N TYR A 25 0.58 -18.02 7.82
CA TYR A 25 0.65 -16.95 8.81
C TYR A 25 1.64 -15.91 8.29
N GLY A 26 1.33 -14.65 8.50
CA GLY A 26 2.26 -13.57 8.24
C GLY A 26 2.15 -12.54 9.34
N ASP A 27 3.28 -12.09 9.80
CA ASP A 27 3.39 -10.98 10.72
C ASP A 27 4.59 -10.10 10.38
N GLY A 28 4.58 -8.89 10.89
CA GLY A 28 5.66 -7.96 10.68
C GLY A 28 5.22 -6.53 10.52
N GLY A 29 6.14 -5.70 10.12
CA GLY A 29 5.90 -4.29 9.84
C GLY A 29 7.17 -3.51 9.62
N LEU A 30 7.06 -2.46 8.84
CA LEU A 30 8.15 -1.55 8.59
C LEU A 30 7.90 -0.25 9.35
N HIS A 31 8.95 0.27 9.97
CA HIS A 31 9.03 1.60 10.54
C HIS A 31 9.70 2.53 9.55
N GLN A 32 9.28 3.78 9.52
CA GLN A 32 9.86 4.78 8.63
C GLN A 32 10.12 6.06 9.40
N LEU A 33 11.34 6.56 9.26
CA LEU A 33 11.72 7.91 9.64
C LEU A 33 12.01 8.69 8.35
N TYR A 34 11.45 9.89 8.23
CA TYR A 34 11.69 10.71 7.04
C TYR A 34 12.04 12.15 7.42
N LEU A 35 12.87 12.75 6.60
CA LEU A 35 13.23 14.16 6.64
C LEU A 35 13.01 14.76 5.24
N GLY A 36 12.33 15.89 5.20
CA GLY A 36 12.04 16.57 3.94
C GLY A 36 12.37 18.04 4.01
N ALA A 37 12.77 18.58 2.87
CA ALA A 37 12.97 20.00 2.68
C ALA A 37 12.34 20.45 1.37
N GLY A 38 11.78 21.67 1.37
CA GLY A 38 11.20 22.28 0.20
C GLY A 38 11.43 23.77 0.19
N PHE A 39 11.60 24.32 -1.00
CA PHE A 39 11.81 25.75 -1.16
C PHE A 39 11.17 26.27 -2.45
N LYS A 40 10.83 27.54 -2.45
CA LYS A 40 10.34 28.25 -3.62
C LYS A 40 11.52 28.68 -4.49
N VAL A 41 11.62 28.11 -5.69
CA VAL A 41 12.62 28.52 -6.70
C VAL A 41 12.16 29.77 -7.44
N LEU A 42 10.86 29.82 -7.76
CA LEU A 42 10.20 30.95 -8.40
C LEU A 42 8.91 31.29 -7.64
N LYS A 43 8.29 32.43 -7.97
CA LYS A 43 7.02 32.86 -7.32
C LYS A 43 5.94 31.76 -7.35
N ASN A 44 5.91 30.98 -8.42
CA ASN A 44 4.90 29.98 -8.69
C ASN A 44 5.43 28.54 -8.63
N LEU A 45 6.76 28.35 -8.57
CA LEU A 45 7.40 27.04 -8.60
C LEU A 45 8.08 26.74 -7.27
N SER A 46 7.68 25.63 -6.66
CA SER A 46 8.33 25.05 -5.48
C SER A 46 8.93 23.69 -5.85
N VAL A 47 10.07 23.36 -5.30
CA VAL A 47 10.70 22.06 -5.41
C VAL A 47 11.00 21.52 -4.01
N GLY A 48 11.05 20.22 -3.88
CA GLY A 48 11.35 19.59 -2.60
C GLY A 48 11.89 18.18 -2.79
N ALA A 49 12.50 17.70 -1.74
CA ALA A 49 12.94 16.32 -1.65
C ALA A 49 12.72 15.78 -0.25
N ASN A 50 12.37 14.50 -0.16
CA ASN A 50 12.28 13.74 1.07
C ASN A 50 13.25 12.57 0.99
N ILE A 51 14.03 12.38 2.04
CA ILE A 51 14.78 11.16 2.28
C ILE A 51 14.14 10.42 3.43
N SER A 52 13.91 9.14 3.26
CA SER A 52 13.35 8.26 4.28
C SER A 52 14.29 7.12 4.54
N TYR A 53 14.44 6.74 5.79
CA TYR A 53 15.05 5.50 6.23
C TYR A 53 13.96 4.61 6.78
N PHE A 54 13.90 3.36 6.37
CA PHE A 54 12.92 2.41 6.86
C PHE A 54 13.59 1.09 7.24
N TRP A 55 13.03 0.46 8.28
CA TRP A 55 13.52 -0.78 8.85
C TRP A 55 12.38 -1.59 9.43
N GLY A 56 12.61 -2.88 9.57
CA GLY A 56 11.66 -3.80 10.20
C GLY A 56 11.79 -5.21 9.68
N ASP A 57 11.02 -6.08 10.27
CA ASP A 57 11.02 -7.51 10.00
C ASP A 57 9.67 -7.95 9.46
N ILE A 58 9.71 -8.87 8.52
CA ILE A 58 8.54 -9.50 7.92
C ILE A 58 8.76 -11.01 7.99
N THR A 59 7.79 -11.73 8.52
CA THR A 59 7.83 -13.18 8.63
C THR A 59 6.62 -13.80 7.94
N HIS A 60 6.87 -14.79 7.10
CA HIS A 60 5.86 -15.62 6.47
C HIS A 60 6.06 -17.07 6.90
N THR A 61 5.03 -17.67 7.45
CA THR A 61 5.03 -19.08 7.86
C THR A 61 4.01 -19.85 7.06
N ARG A 62 4.45 -20.97 6.49
CA ARG A 62 3.61 -21.94 5.81
C ARG A 62 3.71 -23.27 6.54
N ALA A 63 2.61 -23.77 7.08
CA ALA A 63 2.54 -25.03 7.77
C ALA A 63 1.66 -26.02 6.99
N ILE A 64 2.18 -27.22 6.76
CA ILE A 64 1.44 -28.34 6.16
C ILE A 64 1.30 -29.42 7.21
N THR A 65 0.07 -29.84 7.48
CA THR A 65 -0.24 -30.92 8.39
C THR A 65 -1.09 -31.99 7.68
N PHE A 66 -1.03 -33.21 8.15
CA PHE A 66 -1.74 -34.36 7.58
C PHE A 66 -2.67 -34.97 8.63
N PRO A 67 -3.89 -34.44 8.83
CA PRO A 67 -4.79 -34.86 9.91
C PRO A 67 -5.19 -36.33 9.85
N GLY A 68 -5.23 -36.93 8.67
CA GLY A 68 -5.59 -38.32 8.44
C GLY A 68 -4.41 -39.32 8.56
N ASN A 69 -3.18 -38.82 8.77
CA ASN A 69 -1.98 -39.68 8.77
C ASN A 69 -1.04 -39.30 9.91
N SER A 70 -1.10 -40.06 10.99
CA SER A 70 -0.23 -39.85 12.15
C SER A 70 1.24 -40.21 11.94
N SER A 71 1.55 -40.94 10.86
CA SER A 71 2.92 -41.33 10.51
C SER A 71 3.64 -40.27 9.65
N THR A 72 2.90 -39.34 9.05
CA THR A 72 3.48 -38.26 8.26
C THR A 72 3.76 -37.03 9.14
N LEU A 73 5.02 -36.62 9.14
CA LEU A 73 5.44 -35.46 9.94
C LEU A 73 4.95 -34.16 9.30
N PRO A 74 4.45 -33.20 10.10
CA PRO A 74 4.14 -31.87 9.63
C PRO A 74 5.40 -31.14 9.19
N LEU A 75 5.27 -30.30 8.16
CA LEU A 75 6.33 -29.44 7.66
C LEU A 75 5.92 -27.98 7.87
N THR A 76 6.78 -27.23 8.52
CA THR A 76 6.63 -25.77 8.66
C THR A 76 7.82 -25.08 8.02
N THR A 77 7.54 -24.24 7.04
CA THR A 77 8.53 -23.36 6.40
C THR A 77 8.32 -21.94 6.90
N ILE A 78 9.35 -21.36 7.47
CA ILE A 78 9.39 -19.98 7.95
C ILE A 78 10.33 -19.20 7.06
N THR A 79 9.84 -18.13 6.44
CA THR A 79 10.65 -17.19 5.68
C THR A 79 10.66 -15.87 6.45
N GLY A 80 11.81 -15.49 6.96
CA GLY A 80 12.03 -14.21 7.62
C GLY A 80 12.85 -13.28 6.75
N THR A 81 12.52 -12.00 6.78
CA THR A 81 13.24 -10.95 6.07
C THR A 81 13.34 -9.72 6.95
N SER A 82 14.56 -9.32 7.27
CA SER A 82 14.88 -8.06 7.93
C SER A 82 15.29 -7.03 6.87
N ILE A 83 14.62 -5.91 6.83
CA ILE A 83 14.83 -4.85 5.84
C ILE A 83 15.39 -3.63 6.55
N GLN A 84 16.48 -3.06 6.00
CA GLN A 84 17.06 -1.81 6.43
C GLN A 84 17.49 -1.03 5.18
N SER A 85 16.69 -0.03 4.79
CA SER A 85 16.93 0.65 3.52
C SER A 85 16.48 2.10 3.56
N TYR A 86 16.68 2.80 2.46
CA TYR A 86 16.31 4.20 2.31
C TYR A 86 15.37 4.38 1.12
N LYS A 87 14.70 5.52 1.06
CA LYS A 87 13.89 5.94 -0.08
C LYS A 87 14.08 7.44 -0.31
N LEU A 88 14.21 7.82 -1.56
CA LEU A 88 14.29 9.21 -1.98
C LEU A 88 13.05 9.57 -2.79
N ASP A 89 12.39 10.66 -2.42
CA ASP A 89 11.29 11.24 -3.19
C ASP A 89 11.67 12.67 -3.58
N ILE A 90 11.59 13.00 -4.86
CA ILE A 90 11.86 14.35 -5.40
C ILE A 90 10.58 14.86 -6.01
N GLY A 91 10.21 16.09 -5.71
CA GLY A 91 8.97 16.66 -6.21
C GLY A 91 9.11 18.11 -6.66
N ALA A 92 8.21 18.50 -7.54
CA ALA A 92 8.02 19.89 -7.96
C ALA A 92 6.53 20.21 -8.01
N GLN A 93 6.20 21.44 -7.68
CA GLN A 93 4.83 21.94 -7.68
C GLN A 93 4.82 23.33 -8.31
N TYR A 94 3.94 23.50 -9.29
CA TYR A 94 3.68 24.78 -9.94
C TYR A 94 2.26 25.24 -9.62
N THR A 95 2.13 26.42 -9.01
CA THR A 95 0.85 27.01 -8.64
C THR A 95 0.64 28.31 -9.37
N GLN A 96 -0.45 28.42 -10.10
CA GLN A 96 -0.85 29.62 -10.83
C GLN A 96 -2.18 30.15 -10.31
N VAL A 97 -2.18 31.42 -9.94
CA VAL A 97 -3.40 32.14 -9.54
C VAL A 97 -3.89 32.97 -10.72
N PHE A 98 -5.15 32.80 -11.07
CA PHE A 98 -5.82 33.54 -12.15
C PHE A 98 -6.87 34.49 -11.55
N GLY A 99 -6.63 35.79 -11.62
CA GLY A 99 -7.49 36.77 -10.98
C GLY A 99 -7.54 36.64 -9.47
N LYS A 100 -8.72 36.81 -8.85
CA LYS A 100 -8.90 36.79 -7.38
C LYS A 100 -9.50 35.48 -6.84
N LYS A 101 -10.00 34.62 -7.73
CA LYS A 101 -10.83 33.48 -7.32
C LYS A 101 -10.36 32.12 -7.82
N HIS A 102 -9.42 32.08 -8.72
CA HIS A 102 -9.01 30.85 -9.39
C HIS A 102 -7.56 30.53 -9.05
N GLU A 103 -7.30 29.33 -8.60
CA GLU A 103 -5.96 28.82 -8.34
C GLU A 103 -5.87 27.42 -8.94
N ALA A 104 -4.86 27.18 -9.76
CA ALA A 104 -4.55 25.87 -10.30
C ALA A 104 -3.14 25.45 -9.87
N THR A 105 -3.00 24.23 -9.45
CA THR A 105 -1.73 23.64 -9.02
C THR A 105 -1.47 22.34 -9.76
N LEU A 106 -0.30 22.23 -10.35
CA LEU A 106 0.22 21.01 -10.94
C LEU A 106 1.40 20.52 -10.10
N GLY A 107 1.39 19.25 -9.72
CA GLY A 107 2.44 18.59 -8.95
C GLY A 107 2.99 17.38 -9.66
N ILE A 108 4.29 17.14 -9.50
CA ILE A 108 4.96 15.91 -9.93
C ILE A 108 5.86 15.42 -8.82
N VAL A 109 5.86 14.10 -8.60
CA VAL A 109 6.74 13.43 -7.64
C VAL A 109 7.38 12.25 -8.33
N PHE A 110 8.67 12.10 -8.15
CA PHE A 110 9.46 11.00 -8.67
C PHE A 110 10.26 10.34 -7.55
N SER A 111 10.18 9.01 -7.48
CA SER A 111 10.96 8.18 -6.56
C SER A 111 11.76 7.17 -7.40
N PRO A 112 13.09 7.21 -7.39
CA PRO A 112 13.89 6.21 -8.06
C PRO A 112 13.70 4.84 -7.40
N GLY A 113 13.61 3.80 -8.23
CA GLY A 113 13.64 2.43 -7.74
C GLY A 113 15.08 2.01 -7.42
N HIS A 114 15.23 1.13 -6.43
CA HIS A 114 16.52 0.54 -6.07
C HIS A 114 16.31 -0.77 -5.33
N ASP A 115 17.38 -1.57 -5.25
CA ASP A 115 17.38 -2.78 -4.44
C ASP A 115 17.47 -2.42 -2.96
N LEU A 116 16.70 -3.12 -2.13
CA LEU A 116 16.65 -2.91 -0.70
C LEU A 116 17.78 -3.68 -0.01
N ASN A 117 18.40 -3.06 0.98
CA ASN A 117 19.28 -3.79 1.88
C ASN A 117 18.40 -4.66 2.78
N ASN A 118 18.60 -5.96 2.72
CA ASN A 118 17.85 -6.93 3.49
C ASN A 118 18.67 -8.18 3.78
N ASP A 119 18.37 -8.78 4.92
CA ASP A 119 18.82 -10.11 5.29
C ASP A 119 17.61 -11.03 5.33
N SER A 120 17.70 -12.18 4.66
CA SER A 120 16.59 -13.12 4.59
C SER A 120 17.07 -14.53 4.90
N TYR A 121 16.19 -15.28 5.54
CA TYR A 121 16.44 -16.70 5.83
C TYR A 121 15.19 -17.54 5.55
N VAL A 122 15.40 -18.80 5.27
CA VAL A 122 14.34 -19.81 5.22
C VAL A 122 14.70 -20.90 6.24
N GLU A 123 13.77 -21.19 7.10
CA GLU A 123 13.86 -22.25 8.09
C GLU A 123 12.77 -23.28 7.82
N ASP A 124 13.19 -24.52 7.53
CA ASP A 124 12.30 -25.66 7.37
C ASP A 124 12.32 -26.49 8.66
N ARG A 125 11.19 -26.64 9.29
CA ARG A 125 10.98 -27.48 10.48
C ARG A 125 10.14 -28.68 10.12
N LEU A 126 10.70 -29.87 10.25
CA LEU A 126 10.00 -31.14 10.07
C LEU A 126 9.69 -31.78 11.43
N GLY A 127 8.42 -32.08 11.65
CA GLY A 127 7.96 -32.63 12.93
C GLY A 127 7.29 -31.57 13.82
N ASN A 128 6.99 -31.98 15.04
CA ASN A 128 6.40 -31.14 16.09
C ASN A 128 7.04 -31.44 17.46
N GLU A 129 6.60 -30.75 18.52
CA GLU A 129 7.13 -30.93 19.88
C GLU A 129 7.04 -32.39 20.37
N LYS A 130 6.05 -33.18 19.89
CA LYS A 130 5.84 -34.58 20.30
C LYS A 130 6.73 -35.56 19.54
N THR A 131 7.03 -35.27 18.27
CA THR A 131 7.79 -36.16 17.37
C THR A 131 9.26 -35.77 17.27
N GLY A 132 9.67 -34.68 17.92
CA GLY A 132 10.94 -34.02 17.72
C GLY A 132 10.90 -33.15 16.46
N THR A 133 11.73 -32.15 16.44
CA THR A 133 11.81 -31.20 15.31
C THR A 133 13.19 -31.25 14.68
N THR A 134 13.26 -31.57 13.41
CA THR A 134 14.47 -31.35 12.60
C THR A 134 14.40 -29.99 11.97
N VAL A 135 15.43 -29.19 12.15
CA VAL A 135 15.51 -27.82 11.62
C VAL A 135 16.60 -27.74 10.57
N ASN A 136 16.23 -27.24 9.40
CA ASN A 136 17.16 -26.89 8.33
C ASN A 136 17.11 -25.38 8.13
N ASN A 137 18.16 -24.67 8.48
CA ASN A 137 18.28 -23.24 8.23
C ASN A 137 19.08 -23.02 6.94
N ARG A 138 18.54 -22.15 6.11
CA ARG A 138 19.19 -21.69 4.88
C ARG A 138 19.18 -20.19 4.87
N ASP A 139 20.35 -19.59 4.91
CA ASP A 139 20.47 -18.16 4.60
C ASP A 139 20.17 -18.00 3.11
N THR A 140 19.20 -17.19 2.80
CA THR A 140 18.86 -16.87 1.43
C THR A 140 19.22 -15.43 1.15
N VAL A 141 19.99 -15.20 0.10
CA VAL A 141 20.10 -13.85 -0.45
C VAL A 141 18.83 -13.61 -1.24
N ALA A 142 17.78 -13.23 -0.55
CA ALA A 142 16.55 -12.83 -1.22
C ALA A 142 16.70 -11.37 -1.63
N ALA A 143 16.75 -11.12 -2.92
CA ALA A 143 16.74 -9.75 -3.41
C ALA A 143 15.33 -9.19 -3.33
N PHE A 144 15.18 -8.08 -2.62
CA PHE A 144 13.99 -7.25 -2.59
C PHE A 144 14.29 -5.90 -3.22
N GLY A 145 13.34 -5.33 -3.93
CA GLY A 145 13.50 -4.01 -4.53
C GLY A 145 12.37 -3.06 -4.20
N SER A 146 12.67 -1.78 -4.28
CA SER A 146 11.70 -0.70 -4.29
C SER A 146 11.41 -0.29 -5.73
N PRO A 147 10.15 -0.18 -6.16
CA PRO A 147 9.84 0.21 -7.52
C PRO A 147 10.13 1.69 -7.76
N MET A 148 10.53 2.00 -8.99
CA MET A 148 10.44 3.38 -9.47
C MET A 148 8.98 3.83 -9.42
N SER A 149 8.72 5.02 -8.89
CA SER A 149 7.39 5.61 -8.80
C SER A 149 7.34 6.99 -9.42
N LEU A 150 6.28 7.25 -10.16
CA LEU A 150 5.96 8.56 -10.74
C LEU A 150 4.54 8.93 -10.32
N GLY A 151 4.39 10.09 -9.68
CA GLY A 151 3.11 10.69 -9.35
C GLY A 151 2.92 12.01 -10.08
N VAL A 152 1.73 12.25 -10.63
CA VAL A 152 1.33 13.52 -11.21
C VAL A 152 -0.02 13.90 -10.63
N GLY A 153 -0.13 15.11 -10.08
CA GLY A 153 -1.35 15.60 -9.47
C GLY A 153 -1.75 16.97 -10.03
N PHE A 154 -3.03 17.16 -10.14
CA PHE A 154 -3.64 18.44 -10.52
C PHE A 154 -4.68 18.82 -9.47
N SER A 155 -4.70 20.09 -9.07
CA SER A 155 -5.71 20.65 -8.18
C SER A 155 -6.17 22.01 -8.70
N TYR A 156 -7.47 22.23 -8.65
CA TYR A 156 -8.07 23.51 -9.00
C TYR A 156 -8.99 23.99 -7.89
N VAL A 157 -8.78 25.22 -7.45
CA VAL A 157 -9.56 25.87 -6.40
C VAL A 157 -10.31 27.06 -6.97
N TYR A 158 -11.61 27.11 -6.77
CA TYR A 158 -12.47 28.21 -7.13
C TYR A 158 -13.04 28.89 -5.90
N ASP A 159 -12.74 30.19 -5.75
CA ASP A 159 -13.27 31.10 -4.71
C ASP A 159 -13.10 30.54 -3.27
N LYS A 160 -12.12 29.66 -3.04
CA LYS A 160 -11.92 28.91 -1.78
C LYS A 160 -13.15 28.09 -1.33
N ARG A 161 -14.08 27.86 -2.26
CA ARG A 161 -15.35 27.16 -2.00
C ARG A 161 -15.41 25.82 -2.70
N LEU A 162 -14.86 25.72 -3.88
CA LEU A 162 -14.79 24.46 -4.61
C LEU A 162 -13.33 24.11 -4.86
N THR A 163 -12.92 22.93 -4.43
CA THR A 163 -11.64 22.33 -4.79
C THR A 163 -11.89 21.05 -5.56
N VAL A 164 -11.29 20.89 -6.71
CA VAL A 164 -11.30 19.65 -7.50
C VAL A 164 -9.86 19.20 -7.66
N GLY A 165 -9.63 17.90 -7.55
CA GLY A 165 -8.30 17.32 -7.71
C GLY A 165 -8.34 16.02 -8.49
N ALA A 166 -7.24 15.74 -9.18
CA ALA A 166 -6.99 14.49 -9.87
C ALA A 166 -5.54 14.09 -9.70
N ASP A 167 -5.30 12.80 -9.40
CA ASP A 167 -3.97 12.24 -9.19
C ASP A 167 -3.80 10.99 -10.03
N PHE A 168 -2.62 10.87 -10.63
CA PHE A 168 -2.15 9.70 -11.33
C PHE A 168 -0.87 9.21 -10.68
N THR A 169 -0.81 7.93 -10.35
CA THR A 169 0.40 7.28 -9.80
C THR A 169 0.74 6.05 -10.62
N PHE A 170 1.98 5.97 -11.05
CA PHE A 170 2.54 4.81 -11.72
C PHE A 170 3.72 4.26 -10.91
N GLN A 171 3.76 2.94 -10.71
CA GLN A 171 4.85 2.25 -10.03
C GLN A 171 5.33 1.07 -10.89
N LYS A 172 6.63 1.04 -11.21
CA LYS A 172 7.24 0.02 -12.06
C LYS A 172 7.64 -1.22 -11.24
N TRP A 173 6.67 -1.95 -10.74
CA TRP A 173 6.89 -3.17 -9.98
C TRP A 173 7.43 -4.34 -10.82
N SER A 174 7.23 -4.35 -12.14
CA SER A 174 7.76 -5.41 -13.02
C SER A 174 9.28 -5.48 -13.03
N SER A 175 9.98 -4.41 -12.65
CA SER A 175 11.45 -4.39 -12.57
C SER A 175 11.98 -4.79 -11.20
N VAL A 176 11.10 -5.00 -10.22
CA VAL A 176 11.47 -5.37 -8.85
C VAL A 176 11.74 -6.86 -8.77
N THR A 177 12.87 -7.22 -8.18
CA THR A 177 13.18 -8.60 -7.83
C THR A 177 12.53 -8.91 -6.47
N TYR A 178 11.91 -10.07 -6.34
CA TYR A 178 11.32 -10.56 -5.11
C TYR A 178 11.75 -12.00 -4.87
N MET A 179 12.41 -12.29 -3.76
CA MET A 179 12.92 -13.63 -3.43
C MET A 179 13.75 -14.24 -4.58
N ASN A 180 14.60 -13.43 -5.23
CA ASN A 180 15.38 -13.78 -6.42
C ASN A 180 14.57 -14.05 -7.70
N GLU A 181 13.26 -13.93 -7.68
CA GLU A 181 12.42 -14.03 -8.85
C GLU A 181 12.26 -12.69 -9.55
N LYS A 182 12.53 -12.64 -10.83
CA LYS A 182 12.24 -11.50 -11.72
C LYS A 182 10.80 -11.62 -12.22
N ASN A 183 10.15 -10.47 -12.43
CA ASN A 183 8.76 -10.40 -12.91
C ASN A 183 7.71 -11.05 -11.97
N ALA A 184 8.03 -11.22 -10.69
CA ALA A 184 7.07 -11.67 -9.69
C ALA A 184 5.85 -10.73 -9.60
N PHE A 185 6.03 -9.45 -9.96
CA PHE A 185 5.03 -8.41 -9.86
C PHE A 185 4.62 -7.83 -11.22
N CYS A 186 3.47 -7.14 -11.24
CA CYS A 186 2.97 -6.32 -12.34
C CYS A 186 3.12 -4.84 -12.01
N ASN A 187 3.23 -3.98 -13.02
CA ASN A 187 3.18 -2.53 -12.79
C ASN A 187 1.85 -2.12 -12.19
N ARG A 188 1.91 -1.19 -11.26
CA ARG A 188 0.74 -0.60 -10.61
C ARG A 188 0.42 0.75 -11.23
N THR A 189 -0.85 0.95 -11.55
CA THR A 189 -1.40 2.25 -11.93
C THR A 189 -2.54 2.59 -10.99
N LYS A 190 -2.57 3.81 -10.48
CA LYS A 190 -3.68 4.33 -9.68
C LYS A 190 -4.09 5.70 -10.23
N ILE A 191 -5.39 5.88 -10.40
CA ILE A 191 -6.01 7.16 -10.76
C ILE A 191 -7.02 7.49 -9.67
N ALA A 192 -6.98 8.72 -9.17
CA ALA A 192 -7.93 9.20 -8.18
C ALA A 192 -8.44 10.57 -8.59
N VAL A 193 -9.72 10.83 -8.36
CA VAL A 193 -10.35 12.12 -8.55
C VAL A 193 -11.18 12.46 -7.32
N GLY A 194 -11.25 13.75 -6.98
CA GLY A 194 -12.01 14.20 -5.83
C GLY A 194 -12.44 15.64 -5.92
N ALA A 195 -13.48 15.96 -5.16
CA ALA A 195 -13.98 17.32 -5.01
C ALA A 195 -14.35 17.60 -3.56
N GLU A 196 -14.04 18.81 -3.11
CA GLU A 196 -14.51 19.39 -1.84
C GLU A 196 -15.31 20.66 -2.15
N PHE A 197 -16.51 20.76 -1.60
CA PHE A 197 -17.37 21.92 -1.74
C PHE A 197 -17.73 22.50 -0.37
N LEU A 198 -17.49 23.82 -0.22
CA LEU A 198 -17.87 24.62 0.94
C LEU A 198 -18.91 25.66 0.49
N PRO A 199 -20.19 25.50 0.82
CA PRO A 199 -21.26 26.33 0.24
C PRO A 199 -21.09 27.84 0.46
N ASN A 200 -20.89 28.25 1.72
CA ASN A 200 -20.66 29.67 2.02
C ASN A 200 -19.91 29.85 3.34
N PRO A 201 -18.62 30.19 3.31
CA PRO A 201 -17.81 30.40 4.52
C PRO A 201 -18.28 31.56 5.40
N MET A 202 -19.09 32.50 4.87
CA MET A 202 -19.66 33.64 5.60
C MET A 202 -21.15 33.48 5.86
N GLY A 203 -21.75 32.32 5.60
CA GLY A 203 -23.17 32.05 5.83
C GLY A 203 -23.52 32.01 7.31
N ARG A 204 -24.78 32.28 7.66
CA ARG A 204 -25.27 32.20 9.04
C ARG A 204 -25.65 30.77 9.45
N SER A 205 -25.96 29.92 8.48
CA SER A 205 -26.35 28.52 8.72
C SER A 205 -25.13 27.66 8.97
N TYR A 206 -25.20 26.71 9.90
CA TYR A 206 -24.16 25.73 10.17
C TYR A 206 -23.82 24.90 8.94
N LEU A 207 -24.85 24.45 8.18
CA LEU A 207 -24.66 23.66 6.95
C LEU A 207 -23.89 24.43 5.85
N ALA A 208 -23.89 25.75 5.88
CA ALA A 208 -23.10 26.55 4.94
C ALA A 208 -21.58 26.48 5.20
N HIS A 209 -21.18 26.06 6.39
CA HIS A 209 -19.80 25.89 6.81
C HIS A 209 -19.33 24.42 6.74
N VAL A 210 -20.24 23.48 6.47
CA VAL A 210 -19.91 22.07 6.28
C VAL A 210 -19.19 21.90 4.95
N LYS A 211 -18.08 21.15 4.98
CA LYS A 211 -17.36 20.76 3.78
C LYS A 211 -17.92 19.44 3.28
N TYR A 212 -18.39 19.41 2.06
CA TYR A 212 -18.92 18.22 1.37
C TYR A 212 -17.82 17.66 0.47
N ARG A 213 -17.53 16.38 0.61
CA ARG A 213 -16.44 15.72 -0.11
C ARG A 213 -16.95 14.50 -0.85
N LEU A 214 -16.54 14.38 -2.11
CA LEU A 214 -16.78 13.21 -2.94
C LEU A 214 -15.49 12.83 -3.64
N GLY A 215 -15.28 11.54 -3.85
CA GLY A 215 -14.12 11.05 -4.57
C GLY A 215 -14.36 9.68 -5.18
N ALA A 216 -13.55 9.36 -6.16
CA ALA A 216 -13.49 8.04 -6.77
C ALA A 216 -12.06 7.71 -7.14
N TYR A 217 -11.72 6.42 -7.14
CA TYR A 217 -10.43 5.97 -7.60
C TYR A 217 -10.51 4.62 -8.28
N TYR A 218 -9.54 4.39 -9.13
CA TYR A 218 -9.23 3.12 -9.76
C TYR A 218 -7.78 2.75 -9.45
N SER A 219 -7.52 1.51 -9.06
CA SER A 219 -6.18 1.04 -8.75
C SER A 219 -5.97 -0.37 -9.28
N GLN A 220 -4.93 -0.54 -10.08
CA GLN A 220 -4.45 -1.85 -10.48
C GLN A 220 -3.52 -2.41 -9.41
N PRO A 221 -3.65 -3.67 -8.98
CA PRO A 221 -2.73 -4.28 -8.04
C PRO A 221 -1.38 -4.56 -8.70
N TYR A 222 -0.33 -4.60 -7.89
CA TYR A 222 1.02 -4.95 -8.35
C TYR A 222 1.33 -6.44 -8.23
N TYR A 223 0.59 -7.18 -7.44
CA TYR A 223 0.83 -8.60 -7.18
C TYR A 223 0.04 -9.50 -8.14
N LYS A 224 0.54 -10.73 -8.29
CA LYS A 224 -0.06 -11.78 -9.10
C LYS A 224 -0.61 -12.89 -8.20
N ILE A 225 -1.69 -13.52 -8.61
CA ILE A 225 -2.24 -14.74 -8.02
C ILE A 225 -2.25 -15.80 -9.12
N ASN A 226 -1.58 -16.92 -8.89
CA ASN A 226 -1.44 -17.99 -9.89
C ASN A 226 -0.90 -17.51 -11.25
N GLY A 227 0.07 -16.59 -11.24
CA GLY A 227 0.68 -16.03 -12.45
C GLY A 227 -0.15 -14.94 -13.15
N MET A 228 -1.41 -14.75 -12.78
CA MET A 228 -2.29 -13.69 -13.32
C MET A 228 -2.29 -12.47 -12.41
N ARG A 229 -2.51 -11.28 -12.98
CA ARG A 229 -2.69 -10.07 -12.18
C ARG A 229 -3.91 -10.24 -11.28
N ALA A 230 -3.81 -9.85 -10.02
CA ALA A 230 -4.93 -9.84 -9.09
C ALA A 230 -6.04 -8.86 -9.53
N ALA A 231 -7.16 -8.90 -8.83
CA ALA A 231 -8.36 -8.11 -9.13
C ALA A 231 -8.10 -6.60 -9.10
N ASP A 232 -8.61 -5.89 -10.10
CA ASP A 232 -8.60 -4.42 -10.12
C ASP A 232 -9.56 -3.88 -9.05
N GLU A 233 -9.21 -2.75 -8.46
CA GLU A 233 -9.94 -2.13 -7.35
C GLU A 233 -10.55 -0.80 -7.78
N TYR A 234 -11.85 -0.65 -7.53
CA TYR A 234 -12.63 0.57 -7.73
C TYR A 234 -13.17 1.04 -6.39
N GLY A 235 -12.99 2.30 -6.08
CA GLY A 235 -13.50 2.86 -4.85
C GLY A 235 -14.22 4.18 -5.08
N VAL A 236 -15.30 4.39 -4.32
CA VAL A 236 -15.99 5.67 -4.22
C VAL A 236 -16.00 6.09 -2.77
N THR A 237 -15.81 7.39 -2.52
CA THR A 237 -15.74 7.96 -1.19
C THR A 237 -16.69 9.13 -1.08
N ALA A 238 -17.33 9.27 0.09
CA ALA A 238 -18.12 10.44 0.44
C ALA A 238 -17.79 10.86 1.87
N GLY A 239 -17.79 12.16 2.15
CA GLY A 239 -17.46 12.63 3.47
C GLY A 239 -17.94 14.06 3.76
N PHE A 240 -17.94 14.37 5.05
CA PHE A 240 -18.32 15.66 5.59
C PHE A 240 -17.22 16.18 6.52
N GLY A 241 -16.88 17.46 6.36
CA GLY A 241 -16.04 18.19 7.32
C GLY A 241 -16.92 19.12 8.16
N LEU A 242 -17.15 18.75 9.41
CA LEU A 242 -18.02 19.47 10.34
C LEU A 242 -17.18 20.42 11.18
N PRO A 243 -17.29 21.74 11.00
CA PRO A 243 -16.55 22.69 11.81
C PRO A 243 -17.10 22.69 13.24
N ILE A 244 -16.21 22.64 14.23
CA ILE A 244 -16.60 22.72 15.64
C ILE A 244 -16.77 24.22 16.00
N PRO A 245 -17.97 24.62 16.41
CA PRO A 245 -18.26 26.03 16.75
C PRO A 245 -17.26 26.59 17.76
N ARG A 246 -16.88 27.85 17.58
CA ARG A 246 -15.93 28.58 18.43
C ARG A 246 -14.51 28.02 18.49
N THR A 247 -14.16 27.06 17.63
CA THR A 247 -12.82 26.55 17.52
C THR A 247 -12.35 26.63 16.04
N ARG A 248 -11.07 26.34 15.78
CA ARG A 248 -10.53 26.17 14.42
C ARG A 248 -10.51 24.70 13.99
N SER A 249 -11.09 23.82 14.79
CA SER A 249 -11.08 22.38 14.55
C SER A 249 -12.23 21.96 13.66
N VAL A 250 -11.98 20.90 12.87
CA VAL A 250 -12.96 20.28 11.96
C VAL A 250 -13.00 18.79 12.28
N LEU A 251 -14.19 18.27 12.54
CA LEU A 251 -14.45 16.84 12.64
C LEU A 251 -14.71 16.31 11.23
N SER A 252 -13.91 15.36 10.77
CA SER A 252 -14.09 14.71 9.47
C SER A 252 -14.72 13.34 9.64
N LEU A 253 -15.85 13.12 8.95
CA LEU A 253 -16.53 11.83 8.84
C LEU A 253 -16.49 11.41 7.37
N SER A 254 -16.10 10.18 7.08
CA SER A 254 -16.06 9.67 5.71
C SER A 254 -16.48 8.21 5.65
N ALA A 255 -17.09 7.85 4.53
CA ALA A 255 -17.40 6.47 4.16
C ALA A 255 -16.74 6.15 2.81
N GLN A 256 -16.32 4.91 2.66
CA GLN A 256 -15.73 4.39 1.42
C GLN A 256 -16.40 3.08 1.08
N TYR A 257 -16.78 2.93 -0.20
CA TYR A 257 -17.19 1.68 -0.78
C TYR A 257 -16.12 1.23 -1.77
N VAL A 258 -15.69 -0.02 -1.65
CA VAL A 258 -14.64 -0.61 -2.49
C VAL A 258 -15.21 -1.86 -3.15
N ARG A 259 -14.98 -1.97 -4.46
CA ARG A 259 -15.30 -3.16 -5.26
C ARG A 259 -14.03 -3.66 -5.92
N THR A 260 -13.77 -4.95 -5.83
CA THR A 260 -12.68 -5.64 -6.52
C THR A 260 -13.24 -6.53 -7.62
N GLU A 261 -12.69 -6.43 -8.83
CA GLU A 261 -13.10 -7.25 -9.97
C GLU A 261 -11.90 -8.01 -10.52
N GLY A 262 -11.90 -9.34 -10.35
CA GLY A 262 -10.94 -10.23 -10.99
C GLY A 262 -11.24 -10.37 -12.49
N LYS A 263 -10.20 -10.39 -13.31
CA LYS A 263 -10.34 -10.81 -14.71
C LYS A 263 -10.44 -12.34 -14.71
N THR A 264 -11.61 -12.84 -15.04
CA THR A 264 -11.84 -14.26 -15.37
C THR A 264 -11.17 -14.61 -16.70
#